data_078e3d7a0cd6bd24bb2704bfa615b2be
#
_entry.id   078e3d7a0cd6bd24bb2704bfa615b2be
#
_cell.length_a   1.000
_cell.length_b   1.000
_cell.length_c   1.000
_cell.angle_alpha   90.00
_cell.angle_beta   90.00
_cell.angle_gamma   90.00
#
_symmetry.space_group_name_H-M   'P 1'
#
loop_
_entity.id
_entity.type
_entity.pdbx_description
1 polymer ?
#
loop_
_entity_poly.entity_id
_entity_poly.type
_entity_poly.pdbx_seq_one_letter_code
_entity_poly.pdbx_strand_id
1 'polypeptide(L)'
;KQYSLHPLAKNQKLTMKQQVVYNLEEFATKYHLNDIFGAYAAHFSIGAAYSSSIEIDATTPTNADFYAMVQERTLFTKLLLVKQGQCQLQLHADTNAEIQHLFAHHLLLVTPQEIATLVGVSPDFEAECCLVDELIAKQPGCYQLPDEKYQSVLDIFHFVRDIVRHQHINKIEMIKSMFNVLKLLLEELPYEECSISHDLGHKKEVYEIFLHHLYRNFRKERQICFYADKLNVSSPYLMRLVTDICGSTVNEHVTSLLYKEICNLLSHSDMTIGEIATHLNFSDQSALTNFFKQRSGMTP
;
A
#
# COMPACT_ATOMS: atom_id res chain seq x y z
N LYS A 1 -5.15 32.79 14.70
CA LYS A 1 -5.16 31.96 15.92
C LYS A 1 -4.19 30.82 15.66
N GLN A 2 -3.03 30.82 16.33
CA GLN A 2 -2.08 29.71 16.32
C GLN A 2 -2.73 28.53 17.06
N TYR A 3 -3.13 27.51 16.32
CA TYR A 3 -3.58 26.26 16.92
C TYR A 3 -2.32 25.49 17.37
N SER A 4 -2.28 25.12 18.64
CA SER A 4 -1.24 24.27 19.16
C SER A 4 -1.45 22.86 18.64
N LEU A 5 -0.52 22.38 17.81
CA LEU A 5 -0.44 20.98 17.42
C LEU A 5 -0.09 20.14 18.65
N HIS A 6 -0.82 19.06 18.87
CA HIS A 6 -0.51 18.14 19.95
C HIS A 6 0.75 17.34 19.58
N PRO A 7 1.89 17.50 20.26
CA PRO A 7 3.09 16.74 19.94
C PRO A 7 2.91 15.29 20.40
N LEU A 8 2.98 14.37 19.49
CA LEU A 8 3.01 12.95 19.78
C LEU A 8 4.39 12.53 20.30
N ALA A 9 4.30 11.68 21.29
CA ALA A 9 5.32 11.11 22.14
C ALA A 9 6.76 11.07 21.60
N LYS A 10 7.68 11.46 22.49
CA LYS A 10 9.13 11.40 22.36
C LYS A 10 9.62 10.02 21.92
N ASN A 11 10.43 10.03 20.84
CA ASN A 11 11.53 9.10 20.56
C ASN A 11 11.30 7.63 20.97
N GLN A 12 10.65 6.86 20.13
CA GLN A 12 11.07 5.48 19.94
C GLN A 12 12.05 5.45 18.78
N LYS A 13 13.35 5.30 19.07
CA LYS A 13 14.33 4.79 18.11
C LYS A 13 13.80 3.43 17.66
N LEU A 14 13.17 3.39 16.48
CA LEU A 14 12.91 2.13 15.80
C LEU A 14 14.26 1.53 15.42
N THR A 15 14.74 0.62 16.25
CA THR A 15 15.71 -0.38 15.80
C THR A 15 15.10 -1.05 14.57
N MET A 16 15.90 -1.21 13.50
CA MET A 16 15.53 -1.95 12.28
C MET A 16 15.20 -3.42 12.63
N LYS A 17 14.04 -3.65 13.23
CA LYS A 17 13.39 -4.95 13.22
C LYS A 17 12.78 -5.12 11.85
N GLN A 18 12.88 -6.31 11.26
CA GLN A 18 12.21 -6.70 10.03
C GLN A 18 10.81 -6.09 9.99
N GLN A 19 10.63 -5.02 9.20
CA GLN A 19 9.31 -4.40 9.05
C GLN A 19 8.47 -5.35 8.21
N VAL A 20 7.37 -5.79 8.76
CA VAL A 20 6.39 -6.62 8.05
C VAL A 20 5.79 -5.76 6.94
N VAL A 21 5.68 -6.32 5.74
CA VAL A 21 5.04 -5.67 4.60
C VAL A 21 3.70 -6.35 4.39
N TYR A 22 2.63 -5.58 4.37
CA TYR A 22 1.26 -6.07 4.31
C TYR A 22 0.69 -5.97 2.89
N ASN A 23 0.02 -7.04 2.43
CA ASN A 23 -0.94 -6.91 1.33
C ASN A 23 -2.25 -6.31 1.85
N LEU A 24 -3.18 -5.99 0.92
CA LEU A 24 -4.41 -5.30 1.29
C LEU A 24 -5.31 -6.13 2.23
N GLU A 25 -5.39 -7.44 2.03
CA GLU A 25 -6.19 -8.36 2.86
C GLU A 25 -5.64 -8.51 4.27
N GLU A 26 -4.32 -8.73 4.40
CA GLU A 26 -3.63 -8.81 5.69
C GLU A 26 -3.78 -7.50 6.48
N PHE A 27 -3.68 -6.37 5.79
CA PHE A 27 -3.84 -5.04 6.35
C PHE A 27 -5.28 -4.81 6.83
N ALA A 28 -6.28 -5.13 5.99
CA ALA A 28 -7.68 -5.01 6.33
C ALA A 28 -8.05 -5.88 7.54
N THR A 29 -7.50 -7.09 7.61
CA THR A 29 -7.70 -7.99 8.76
C THR A 29 -7.08 -7.41 10.03
N LYS A 30 -5.85 -6.90 9.95
CA LYS A 30 -5.13 -6.30 11.09
C LYS A 30 -5.86 -5.11 11.69
N TYR A 31 -6.45 -4.27 10.85
CA TYR A 31 -7.11 -3.03 11.25
C TYR A 31 -8.64 -3.13 11.28
N HIS A 32 -9.18 -4.35 11.21
CA HIS A 32 -10.63 -4.64 11.28
C HIS A 32 -11.47 -3.90 10.23
N LEU A 33 -10.92 -3.77 9.01
CA LEU A 33 -11.57 -3.06 7.90
C LEU A 33 -12.54 -3.97 7.10
N ASN A 34 -12.97 -5.10 7.63
CA ASN A 34 -13.71 -6.13 6.88
C ASN A 34 -15.00 -5.63 6.24
N ASP A 35 -15.71 -4.70 6.91
CA ASP A 35 -16.99 -4.16 6.41
C ASP A 35 -16.82 -3.08 5.32
N ILE A 36 -15.61 -2.55 5.19
CA ILE A 36 -15.25 -1.49 4.24
C ILE A 36 -14.20 -1.94 3.23
N PHE A 37 -13.85 -3.22 3.26
CA PHE A 37 -12.87 -3.88 2.41
C PHE A 37 -13.54 -4.67 1.29
N GLY A 38 -13.10 -4.46 0.07
CA GLY A 38 -13.34 -5.35 -1.06
C GLY A 38 -12.03 -6.00 -1.51
N ALA A 39 -12.09 -7.07 -2.28
CA ALA A 39 -10.91 -7.84 -2.71
C ALA A 39 -9.79 -7.03 -3.39
N TYR A 40 -10.06 -5.77 -3.75
CA TYR A 40 -9.15 -4.92 -4.54
C TYR A 40 -8.98 -3.51 -3.96
N ALA A 41 -9.89 -3.03 -3.13
CA ALA A 41 -9.83 -1.72 -2.52
C ALA A 41 -10.53 -1.68 -1.17
N ALA A 42 -10.18 -0.70 -0.33
CA ALA A 42 -10.89 -0.33 0.87
C ALA A 42 -11.08 1.18 0.92
N HIS A 43 -12.15 1.63 1.56
CA HIS A 43 -12.43 3.04 1.78
C HIS A 43 -12.93 3.26 3.21
N PHE A 44 -12.42 4.29 3.86
CA PHE A 44 -12.87 4.73 5.18
C PHE A 44 -12.63 6.23 5.38
N SER A 45 -13.45 6.82 6.26
CA SER A 45 -13.32 8.22 6.67
C SER A 45 -12.60 8.32 8.01
N ILE A 46 -11.82 9.37 8.18
CA ILE A 46 -11.19 9.74 9.45
C ILE A 46 -11.81 11.06 9.86
N GLY A 47 -12.42 11.10 11.04
CA GLY A 47 -13.01 12.31 11.60
C GLY A 47 -12.35 12.70 12.91
N ALA A 48 -12.54 13.96 13.31
CA ALA A 48 -12.17 14.43 14.62
C ALA A 48 -13.00 13.68 15.68
N ALA A 49 -12.41 12.72 16.37
CA ALA A 49 -13.05 11.87 17.38
C ALA A 49 -13.49 12.61 18.65
N TYR A 50 -13.85 13.89 18.55
CA TYR A 50 -14.28 14.74 19.67
C TYR A 50 -15.63 15.42 19.50
N SER A 51 -16.40 15.08 18.46
CA SER A 51 -17.80 15.49 18.43
C SER A 51 -18.64 14.47 19.19
N SER A 52 -19.04 14.81 20.40
CA SER A 52 -19.79 14.00 21.36
C SER A 52 -21.22 13.63 20.97
N SER A 53 -21.55 13.56 19.68
CA SER A 53 -22.90 13.33 19.18
C SER A 53 -23.03 12.49 17.90
N ILE A 54 -21.94 11.88 17.42
CA ILE A 54 -22.05 10.89 16.33
C ILE A 54 -21.80 9.53 16.96
N GLU A 55 -22.75 8.63 16.85
CA GLU A 55 -22.56 7.21 17.13
C GLU A 55 -21.42 6.74 16.19
N ILE A 56 -20.26 6.52 16.80
CA ILE A 56 -19.09 5.95 16.09
C ILE A 56 -19.51 4.51 15.83
N ASP A 57 -19.80 4.20 14.57
CA ASP A 57 -19.90 2.83 14.11
C ASP A 57 -18.60 2.12 14.51
N ALA A 58 -18.70 0.97 15.19
CA ALA A 58 -17.54 0.20 15.69
C ALA A 58 -16.56 -0.22 14.58
N THR A 59 -16.92 0.01 13.32
CA THR A 59 -16.13 -0.31 12.12
C THR A 59 -15.23 0.86 11.64
N THR A 60 -15.40 2.07 12.20
CA THR A 60 -14.59 3.22 11.80
C THR A 60 -13.24 3.20 12.54
N PRO A 61 -12.10 3.19 11.83
CA PRO A 61 -10.79 3.23 12.45
C PRO A 61 -10.63 4.44 13.37
N THR A 62 -10.04 4.23 14.53
CA THR A 62 -9.74 5.33 15.47
C THR A 62 -8.58 6.17 14.96
N ASN A 63 -8.40 7.38 15.50
CA ASN A 63 -7.22 8.18 15.19
C ASN A 63 -5.91 7.45 15.52
N ALA A 64 -5.87 6.63 16.57
CA ALA A 64 -4.69 5.81 16.92
C ALA A 64 -4.41 4.75 15.85
N ASP A 65 -5.46 4.11 15.31
CA ASP A 65 -5.31 3.17 14.21
C ASP A 65 -4.81 3.87 12.94
N PHE A 66 -5.30 5.07 12.64
CA PHE A 66 -4.84 5.86 11.51
C PHE A 66 -3.34 6.16 11.59
N TYR A 67 -2.83 6.58 12.74
CA TYR A 67 -1.38 6.80 12.94
C TYR A 67 -0.57 5.54 12.65
N ALA A 68 -1.03 4.39 13.13
CA ALA A 68 -0.38 3.11 12.88
C ALA A 68 -0.47 2.71 11.40
N MET A 69 -1.65 2.85 10.77
CA MET A 69 -1.89 2.48 9.38
C MET A 69 -1.00 3.24 8.39
N VAL A 70 -0.78 4.53 8.64
CA VAL A 70 0.06 5.39 7.76
C VAL A 70 1.51 4.93 7.79
N GLN A 71 2.01 4.47 8.94
CA GLN A 71 3.40 4.05 9.15
C GLN A 71 3.72 2.64 8.63
N GLU A 72 2.72 1.84 8.28
CA GLU A 72 2.95 0.48 7.80
C GLU A 72 3.47 0.46 6.37
N ARG A 73 4.39 -0.45 6.09
CA ARG A 73 4.77 -0.79 4.71
C ARG A 73 3.71 -1.67 4.08
N THR A 74 3.27 -1.32 2.90
CA THR A 74 2.18 -2.00 2.19
C THR A 74 2.56 -2.33 0.76
N LEU A 75 1.90 -3.33 0.18
CA LEU A 75 2.05 -3.69 -1.23
C LEU A 75 1.03 -2.98 -2.13
N PHE A 76 0.26 -2.07 -1.57
CA PHE A 76 -0.81 -1.34 -2.24
C PHE A 76 -0.63 0.18 -2.05
N THR A 77 -1.30 0.96 -2.88
CA THR A 77 -1.31 2.42 -2.79
C THR A 77 -2.27 2.90 -1.70
N LYS A 78 -1.83 3.88 -0.92
CA LYS A 78 -2.66 4.60 0.06
C LYS A 78 -2.91 6.00 -0.43
N LEU A 79 -4.17 6.42 -0.40
CA LEU A 79 -4.64 7.74 -0.78
C LEU A 79 -5.30 8.39 0.43
N LEU A 80 -4.94 9.65 0.71
CA LEU A 80 -5.51 10.43 1.80
C LEU A 80 -5.95 11.79 1.25
N LEU A 81 -7.26 12.04 1.22
CA LEU A 81 -7.86 13.30 0.83
C LEU A 81 -8.24 14.08 2.07
N VAL A 82 -7.57 15.20 2.33
CA VAL A 82 -7.86 16.07 3.49
C VAL A 82 -9.10 16.92 3.18
N LYS A 83 -10.15 16.77 4.02
CA LYS A 83 -11.40 17.50 3.91
C LYS A 83 -11.39 18.77 4.74
N GLN A 84 -10.87 18.67 5.96
CA GLN A 84 -10.83 19.76 6.93
C GLN A 84 -9.60 19.66 7.81
N GLY A 85 -9.18 20.78 8.40
CA GLY A 85 -8.03 20.84 9.28
C GLY A 85 -6.71 20.71 8.53
N GLN A 86 -5.69 20.23 9.25
CA GLN A 86 -4.35 20.04 8.72
C GLN A 86 -3.66 18.84 9.35
N CYS A 87 -2.74 18.24 8.61
CA CYS A 87 -1.82 17.25 9.15
C CYS A 87 -0.38 17.53 8.72
N GLN A 88 0.55 17.07 9.53
CA GLN A 88 1.98 17.10 9.26
C GLN A 88 2.46 15.67 9.14
N LEU A 89 3.15 15.36 8.07
CA LEU A 89 3.72 14.04 7.87
C LEU A 89 5.11 14.13 7.26
N GLN A 90 5.86 13.08 7.45
CA GLN A 90 7.18 12.89 6.88
C GLN A 90 7.11 11.66 5.97
N LEU A 91 7.37 11.85 4.69
CA LEU A 91 7.50 10.76 3.73
C LEU A 91 8.93 10.22 3.85
N HIS A 92 9.07 8.89 3.92
CA HIS A 92 10.31 8.14 4.13
C HIS A 92 10.84 8.05 5.57
N ALA A 93 11.49 6.91 5.82
CA ALA A 93 12.15 6.62 7.09
C ALA A 93 13.47 7.39 7.29
N ASP A 94 13.83 8.30 6.39
CA ASP A 94 15.06 9.08 6.52
C ASP A 94 14.84 10.22 7.52
N THR A 95 15.67 10.27 8.55
CA THR A 95 15.60 11.25 9.63
C THR A 95 15.78 12.70 9.16
N ASN A 96 16.16 12.91 7.92
CA ASN A 96 16.34 14.21 7.28
C ASN A 96 15.24 14.57 6.26
N ALA A 97 14.18 13.75 6.13
CA ALA A 97 13.09 14.05 5.20
C ALA A 97 12.32 15.29 5.68
N GLU A 98 11.99 16.16 4.75
CA GLU A 98 11.24 17.38 5.03
C GLU A 98 9.82 17.06 5.49
N ILE A 99 9.33 17.81 6.50
CA ILE A 99 7.96 17.67 6.97
C ILE A 99 7.01 18.32 5.97
N GLN A 100 6.12 17.51 5.42
CA GLN A 100 5.06 17.95 4.53
C GLN A 100 3.85 18.42 5.35
N HIS A 101 3.29 19.56 4.96
CA HIS A 101 2.10 20.13 5.57
C HIS A 101 0.92 19.97 4.61
N LEU A 102 -0.08 19.19 4.99
CA LEU A 102 -1.30 19.04 4.23
C LEU A 102 -2.44 19.80 4.89
N PHE A 103 -3.18 20.50 4.08
CA PHE A 103 -4.36 21.27 4.46
C PHE A 103 -5.60 20.72 3.76
N ALA A 104 -6.76 21.29 4.03
CA ALA A 104 -7.96 20.97 3.28
C ALA A 104 -7.71 21.07 1.76
N HIS A 105 -8.33 20.19 0.98
CA HIS A 105 -8.16 20.01 -0.47
C HIS A 105 -6.79 19.48 -0.92
N HIS A 106 -5.94 18.98 0.01
CA HIS A 106 -4.75 18.25 -0.39
C HIS A 106 -5.06 16.75 -0.50
N LEU A 107 -4.54 16.13 -1.56
CA LEU A 107 -4.50 14.69 -1.75
C LEU A 107 -3.06 14.21 -1.58
N LEU A 108 -2.85 13.35 -0.59
CA LEU A 108 -1.60 12.60 -0.43
C LEU A 108 -1.73 11.25 -1.12
N LEU A 109 -0.73 10.88 -1.89
CA LEU A 109 -0.57 9.58 -2.50
C LEU A 109 0.71 8.94 -1.96
N VAL A 110 0.57 7.80 -1.29
CA VAL A 110 1.69 6.99 -0.77
C VAL A 110 1.75 5.70 -1.59
N THR A 111 2.82 5.55 -2.35
CA THR A 111 3.02 4.38 -3.22
C THR A 111 3.36 3.13 -2.40
N PRO A 112 3.21 1.93 -2.97
CA PRO A 112 3.64 0.70 -2.31
C PRO A 112 5.07 0.78 -1.79
N GLN A 113 5.33 0.15 -0.65
CA GLN A 113 6.63 0.12 0.07
C GLN A 113 7.05 1.44 0.72
N GLU A 114 6.37 2.55 0.44
CA GLU A 114 6.65 3.80 1.12
C GLU A 114 6.06 3.81 2.53
N ILE A 115 6.76 4.56 3.39
CA ILE A 115 6.31 4.84 4.75
C ILE A 115 6.01 6.32 4.84
N ALA A 116 4.86 6.67 5.38
CA ALA A 116 4.57 8.02 5.80
C ALA A 116 4.47 8.04 7.32
N THR A 117 5.23 8.91 7.96
CA THR A 117 5.15 9.09 9.42
C THR A 117 4.33 10.33 9.72
N LEU A 118 3.21 10.15 10.39
CA LEU A 118 2.37 11.25 10.83
C LEU A 118 3.02 11.92 12.04
N VAL A 119 3.31 13.21 11.93
CA VAL A 119 3.95 14.02 12.98
C VAL A 119 2.90 14.66 13.89
N GLY A 120 1.79 15.10 13.31
CA GLY A 120 0.68 15.69 14.05
C GLY A 120 -0.52 15.99 13.18
N VAL A 121 -1.68 16.14 13.83
CA VAL A 121 -2.93 16.56 13.21
C VAL A 121 -3.59 17.68 14.03
N SER A 122 -4.36 18.54 13.37
CA SER A 122 -5.20 19.52 14.06
C SER A 122 -6.43 18.85 14.71
N PRO A 123 -7.03 19.46 15.73
CA PRO A 123 -8.21 18.90 16.40
C PRO A 123 -9.44 18.73 15.50
N ASP A 124 -9.52 19.51 14.43
CA ASP A 124 -10.58 19.53 13.43
C ASP A 124 -10.23 18.72 12.16
N PHE A 125 -9.21 17.87 12.23
CA PHE A 125 -8.76 17.11 11.08
C PHE A 125 -9.80 16.07 10.64
N GLU A 126 -10.20 16.16 9.38
CA GLU A 126 -11.05 15.17 8.71
C GLU A 126 -10.45 14.80 7.36
N ALA A 127 -10.49 13.52 7.02
CA ALA A 127 -9.97 13.01 5.76
C ALA A 127 -10.74 11.78 5.27
N GLU A 128 -10.68 11.53 3.97
CA GLU A 128 -11.13 10.29 3.35
C GLU A 128 -9.92 9.48 2.91
N CYS A 129 -9.94 8.20 3.18
CA CYS A 129 -8.88 7.28 2.82
C CYS A 129 -9.36 6.25 1.81
N CYS A 130 -8.59 6.07 0.74
CA CYS A 130 -8.73 4.94 -0.18
C CYS A 130 -7.45 4.13 -0.20
N LEU A 131 -7.58 2.82 -0.05
CA LEU A 131 -6.52 1.85 -0.23
C LEU A 131 -6.83 1.06 -1.49
N VAL A 132 -5.86 0.87 -2.38
CA VAL A 132 -6.09 0.17 -3.63
C VAL A 132 -4.89 -0.68 -4.03
N ASP A 133 -5.17 -1.93 -4.42
CA ASP A 133 -4.16 -2.89 -4.87
C ASP A 133 -3.75 -2.58 -6.33
N GLU A 134 -3.38 -1.32 -6.57
CA GLU A 134 -2.90 -0.82 -7.86
C GLU A 134 -1.89 0.31 -7.68
N LEU A 135 -0.97 0.43 -8.63
CA LEU A 135 -0.04 1.54 -8.70
C LEU A 135 -0.70 2.71 -9.47
N ILE A 136 -1.10 3.75 -8.74
CA ILE A 136 -1.75 4.95 -9.29
C ILE A 136 -0.73 5.92 -9.87
N ALA A 137 0.42 6.08 -9.19
CA ALA A 137 1.52 6.91 -9.63
C ALA A 137 2.85 6.22 -9.36
N LYS A 138 3.90 6.64 -10.05
CA LYS A 138 5.24 6.08 -9.92
C LYS A 138 5.95 6.50 -8.63
N GLN A 139 5.58 7.64 -8.08
CA GLN A 139 6.21 8.23 -6.90
C GLN A 139 5.15 8.73 -5.93
N PRO A 140 5.42 8.72 -4.61
CA PRO A 140 4.55 9.34 -3.64
C PRO A 140 4.52 10.84 -3.90
N GLY A 141 3.39 11.48 -3.63
CA GLY A 141 3.23 12.90 -3.89
C GLY A 141 2.09 13.52 -3.12
N CYS A 142 2.17 14.83 -2.98
CA CYS A 142 1.11 15.65 -2.45
C CYS A 142 0.59 16.56 -3.58
N TYR A 143 -0.72 16.59 -3.76
CA TYR A 143 -1.39 17.40 -4.76
C TYR A 143 -2.31 18.39 -4.07
N GLN A 144 -2.13 19.68 -4.34
CA GLN A 144 -3.11 20.68 -3.98
C GLN A 144 -4.19 20.71 -5.06
N LEU A 145 -5.40 20.35 -4.68
CA LEU A 145 -6.52 20.24 -5.62
C LEU A 145 -7.28 21.58 -5.72
N PRO A 146 -7.48 22.14 -6.92
CA PRO A 146 -8.49 23.16 -7.13
C PRO A 146 -9.89 22.65 -6.76
N ASP A 147 -10.80 23.53 -6.34
CA ASP A 147 -12.13 23.16 -5.84
C ASP A 147 -12.90 22.20 -6.75
N GLU A 148 -12.86 22.43 -8.07
CA GLU A 148 -13.51 21.57 -9.06
C GLU A 148 -12.90 20.15 -9.09
N LYS A 149 -11.58 20.06 -9.00
CA LYS A 149 -10.87 18.77 -8.99
C LYS A 149 -11.04 18.05 -7.65
N TYR A 150 -11.05 18.80 -6.54
CA TYR A 150 -11.31 18.25 -5.21
C TYR A 150 -12.66 17.53 -5.18
N GLN A 151 -13.73 18.16 -5.69
CA GLN A 151 -15.04 17.52 -5.72
C GLN A 151 -15.04 16.26 -6.58
N SER A 152 -14.38 16.30 -7.75
CA SER A 152 -14.26 15.12 -8.61
C SER A 152 -13.52 13.96 -7.94
N VAL A 153 -12.45 14.24 -7.21
CA VAL A 153 -11.71 13.21 -6.46
C VAL A 153 -12.54 12.65 -5.30
N LEU A 154 -13.26 13.52 -4.58
CA LEU A 154 -14.16 13.10 -3.50
C LEU A 154 -15.29 12.20 -4.02
N ASP A 155 -15.88 12.54 -5.17
CA ASP A 155 -16.92 11.74 -5.81
C ASP A 155 -16.39 10.37 -6.25
N ILE A 156 -15.16 10.29 -6.75
CA ILE A 156 -14.50 9.02 -7.06
C ILE A 156 -14.34 8.17 -5.79
N PHE A 157 -13.90 8.75 -4.68
CA PHE A 157 -13.73 8.04 -3.40
C PHE A 157 -15.08 7.51 -2.90
N HIS A 158 -16.13 8.31 -2.96
CA HIS A 158 -17.47 7.89 -2.56
C HIS A 158 -18.01 6.79 -3.49
N PHE A 159 -17.76 6.88 -4.79
CA PHE A 159 -18.17 5.83 -5.72
C PHE A 159 -17.42 4.52 -5.49
N VAL A 160 -16.12 4.58 -5.20
CA VAL A 160 -15.33 3.39 -4.79
C VAL A 160 -15.89 2.79 -3.51
N ARG A 161 -16.23 3.61 -2.50
CA ARG A 161 -16.89 3.17 -1.26
C ARG A 161 -18.17 2.39 -1.57
N ASP A 162 -19.02 2.94 -2.44
CA ASP A 162 -20.30 2.33 -2.78
C ASP A 162 -20.12 1.02 -3.54
N ILE A 163 -19.13 0.95 -4.47
CA ILE A 163 -18.78 -0.31 -5.14
C ILE A 163 -18.25 -1.34 -4.13
N VAL A 164 -17.41 -0.93 -3.18
CA VAL A 164 -16.85 -1.85 -2.16
C VAL A 164 -17.96 -2.45 -1.30
N ARG A 165 -18.92 -1.63 -0.86
CA ARG A 165 -20.02 -2.03 0.05
C ARG A 165 -21.11 -2.88 -0.61
N HIS A 166 -21.29 -2.77 -1.92
CA HIS A 166 -22.35 -3.50 -2.61
C HIS A 166 -21.78 -4.66 -3.44
N GLN A 167 -22.65 -5.61 -3.77
CA GLN A 167 -22.27 -6.72 -4.65
C GLN A 167 -22.42 -6.31 -6.11
N HIS A 168 -21.33 -6.44 -6.87
CA HIS A 168 -21.26 -6.18 -8.30
C HIS A 168 -20.53 -7.32 -9.01
N ILE A 169 -21.02 -7.75 -10.16
CA ILE A 169 -20.39 -8.81 -10.97
C ILE A 169 -18.99 -8.36 -11.43
N ASN A 170 -18.86 -7.08 -11.83
CA ASN A 170 -17.62 -6.52 -12.37
C ASN A 170 -16.94 -5.56 -11.36
N LYS A 171 -17.04 -5.85 -10.06
CA LYS A 171 -16.56 -4.98 -8.98
C LYS A 171 -15.12 -4.49 -9.20
N ILE A 172 -14.19 -5.41 -9.48
CA ILE A 172 -12.77 -5.10 -9.66
C ILE A 172 -12.55 -4.16 -10.86
N GLU A 173 -13.19 -4.45 -11.98
CA GLU A 173 -13.04 -3.64 -13.20
C GLU A 173 -13.66 -2.23 -13.03
N MET A 174 -14.75 -2.12 -12.27
CA MET A 174 -15.33 -0.81 -11.91
C MET A 174 -14.35 0.00 -11.05
N ILE A 175 -13.76 -0.61 -10.01
CA ILE A 175 -12.76 0.05 -9.15
C ILE A 175 -11.55 0.48 -9.97
N LYS A 176 -11.00 -0.39 -10.82
CA LYS A 176 -9.88 -0.07 -11.72
C LYS A 176 -10.19 1.11 -12.63
N SER A 177 -11.42 1.15 -13.18
CA SER A 177 -11.86 2.26 -14.03
C SER A 177 -11.90 3.58 -13.27
N MET A 178 -12.37 3.58 -12.02
CA MET A 178 -12.37 4.79 -11.17
C MET A 178 -10.96 5.28 -10.87
N PHE A 179 -10.04 4.39 -10.53
CA PHE A 179 -8.65 4.78 -10.30
C PHE A 179 -7.92 5.19 -11.58
N ASN A 180 -8.31 4.66 -12.75
CA ASN A 180 -7.78 5.16 -14.01
C ASN A 180 -8.26 6.60 -14.30
N VAL A 181 -9.52 6.93 -13.98
CA VAL A 181 -10.02 8.31 -14.05
C VAL A 181 -9.24 9.20 -13.07
N LEU A 182 -9.05 8.76 -11.83
CA LEU A 182 -8.25 9.50 -10.84
C LEU A 182 -6.83 9.79 -11.37
N LYS A 183 -6.17 8.77 -11.93
CA LYS A 183 -4.83 8.92 -12.51
C LYS A 183 -4.80 10.01 -13.59
N LEU A 184 -5.73 9.99 -14.52
CA LEU A 184 -5.83 11.01 -15.58
C LEU A 184 -6.09 12.41 -15.01
N LEU A 185 -6.92 12.53 -13.97
CA LEU A 185 -7.15 13.79 -13.27
C LEU A 185 -5.88 14.33 -12.61
N LEU A 186 -5.06 13.46 -12.03
CA LEU A 186 -3.79 13.84 -11.40
C LEU A 186 -2.71 14.22 -12.41
N GLU A 187 -2.71 13.62 -13.61
CA GLU A 187 -1.79 13.98 -14.70
C GLU A 187 -2.01 15.41 -15.21
N GLU A 188 -3.19 16.00 -14.99
CA GLU A 188 -3.51 17.38 -15.35
C GLU A 188 -3.04 18.41 -14.29
N LEU A 189 -2.62 17.97 -13.13
CA LEU A 189 -2.22 18.85 -12.03
C LEU A 189 -0.71 19.07 -12.03
N PRO A 190 -0.26 20.29 -11.65
CA PRO A 190 1.15 20.50 -11.41
C PRO A 190 1.60 19.59 -10.25
N TYR A 191 2.61 18.79 -10.53
CA TYR A 191 3.21 17.91 -9.52
C TYR A 191 4.17 18.75 -8.66
N GLU A 192 3.85 18.91 -7.39
CA GLU A 192 4.81 19.40 -6.40
C GLU A 192 5.65 18.22 -5.93
N GLU A 193 6.88 18.12 -6.43
CA GLU A 193 7.84 17.13 -5.96
C GLU A 193 8.03 17.29 -4.44
N CYS A 194 7.54 16.33 -3.67
CA CYS A 194 8.06 16.13 -2.33
C CYS A 194 9.56 15.86 -2.49
N SER A 195 10.42 16.70 -1.94
CA SER A 195 11.87 16.72 -2.15
C SER A 195 12.51 15.36 -1.89
N ILE A 196 12.59 14.54 -2.92
CA ILE A 196 13.29 13.26 -2.91
C ILE A 196 14.64 13.49 -3.56
N SER A 197 15.71 13.08 -2.90
CA SER A 197 17.04 13.11 -3.51
C SER A 197 17.01 12.31 -4.81
N HIS A 198 17.44 12.90 -5.91
CA HIS A 198 17.37 12.38 -7.29
C HIS A 198 17.95 10.96 -7.47
N ASP A 199 18.89 10.56 -6.61
CA ASP A 199 19.52 9.23 -6.62
C ASP A 199 18.63 8.13 -6.02
N LEU A 200 17.81 8.45 -5.04
CA LEU A 200 16.80 7.53 -4.48
C LEU A 200 15.61 7.33 -5.44
N GLY A 201 15.22 8.35 -6.20
CA GLY A 201 14.11 8.27 -7.15
C GLY A 201 14.33 7.21 -8.23
N HIS A 202 15.52 7.17 -8.84
CA HIS A 202 15.84 6.19 -9.87
C HIS A 202 15.91 4.75 -9.30
N LYS A 203 16.49 4.57 -8.11
CA LYS A 203 16.53 3.25 -7.46
C LYS A 203 15.14 2.73 -7.14
N LYS A 204 14.22 3.60 -6.72
CA LYS A 204 12.83 3.26 -6.46
C LYS A 204 12.08 2.89 -7.73
N GLU A 205 12.22 3.65 -8.79
CA GLU A 205 11.61 3.35 -10.08
C GLU A 205 12.01 1.94 -10.56
N VAL A 206 13.31 1.60 -10.48
CA VAL A 206 13.79 0.26 -10.82
C VAL A 206 13.19 -0.80 -9.90
N TYR A 207 13.04 -0.52 -8.61
CA TYR A 207 12.42 -1.44 -7.65
C TYR A 207 10.93 -1.66 -7.93
N GLU A 208 10.18 -0.62 -8.25
CA GLU A 208 8.76 -0.73 -8.61
C GLU A 208 8.53 -1.54 -9.88
N ILE A 209 9.37 -1.30 -10.92
CA ILE A 209 9.34 -2.10 -12.14
C ILE A 209 9.69 -3.57 -11.83
N PHE A 210 10.66 -3.79 -10.92
CA PHE A 210 10.97 -5.14 -10.42
C PHE A 210 9.74 -5.79 -9.79
N LEU A 211 9.06 -5.12 -8.85
CA LEU A 211 7.86 -5.66 -8.21
C LEU A 211 6.76 -5.98 -9.24
N HIS A 212 6.53 -5.09 -10.21
CA HIS A 212 5.57 -5.32 -11.27
C HIS A 212 5.88 -6.61 -12.07
N HIS A 213 7.14 -6.82 -12.46
CA HIS A 213 7.55 -8.06 -13.12
C HIS A 213 7.47 -9.27 -12.21
N LEU A 214 7.79 -9.10 -10.93
CA LEU A 214 7.72 -10.16 -9.92
C LEU A 214 6.28 -10.67 -9.79
N TYR A 215 5.30 -9.80 -9.54
CA TYR A 215 3.90 -10.20 -9.39
C TYR A 215 3.32 -10.89 -10.61
N ARG A 216 3.75 -10.51 -11.80
CA ARG A 216 3.30 -11.14 -13.04
C ARG A 216 3.92 -12.51 -13.29
N ASN A 217 5.13 -12.75 -12.82
CA ASN A 217 5.93 -13.89 -13.25
C ASN A 217 6.32 -14.86 -12.13
N PHE A 218 6.16 -14.55 -10.84
CA PHE A 218 6.63 -15.36 -9.72
C PHE A 218 6.14 -16.81 -9.73
N ARG A 219 4.97 -17.08 -10.34
CA ARG A 219 4.42 -18.43 -10.48
C ARG A 219 5.26 -19.30 -11.40
N LYS A 220 5.93 -18.70 -12.38
CA LYS A 220 6.70 -19.41 -13.43
C LYS A 220 8.19 -19.18 -13.29
N GLU A 221 8.59 -17.97 -12.94
CA GLU A 221 9.98 -17.51 -12.95
C GLU A 221 10.47 -17.24 -11.52
N ARG A 222 11.56 -17.89 -11.14
CA ARG A 222 12.14 -17.79 -9.79
C ARG A 222 13.57 -17.23 -9.81
N GLN A 223 14.19 -17.22 -10.99
CA GLN A 223 15.58 -16.84 -11.17
C GLN A 223 15.72 -15.32 -11.18
N ILE A 224 16.65 -14.80 -10.37
CA ILE A 224 16.92 -13.37 -10.33
C ILE A 224 17.37 -12.79 -11.67
N CYS A 225 18.10 -13.58 -12.47
CA CYS A 225 18.55 -13.16 -13.79
C CYS A 225 17.38 -12.77 -14.70
N PHE A 226 16.26 -13.52 -14.64
CA PHE A 226 15.07 -13.17 -15.42
C PHE A 226 14.58 -11.75 -15.11
N TYR A 227 14.50 -11.38 -13.85
CA TYR A 227 14.07 -10.05 -13.43
C TYR A 227 15.10 -8.98 -13.76
N ALA A 228 16.38 -9.28 -13.57
CA ALA A 228 17.47 -8.38 -13.91
C ALA A 228 17.51 -8.06 -15.41
N ASP A 229 17.34 -9.08 -16.26
CA ASP A 229 17.28 -8.93 -17.72
C ASP A 229 16.06 -8.07 -18.15
N LYS A 230 14.89 -8.25 -17.51
CA LYS A 230 13.69 -7.43 -17.77
C LYS A 230 13.89 -5.96 -17.44
N LEU A 231 14.75 -5.65 -16.49
CA LEU A 231 15.09 -4.29 -16.05
C LEU A 231 16.35 -3.72 -16.74
N ASN A 232 17.01 -4.50 -17.60
CA ASN A 232 18.30 -4.14 -18.20
C ASN A 232 19.38 -3.78 -17.16
N VAL A 233 19.41 -4.50 -16.04
CA VAL A 233 20.40 -4.34 -14.97
C VAL A 233 21.12 -5.65 -14.69
N SER A 234 22.25 -5.60 -13.98
CA SER A 234 22.92 -6.83 -13.55
C SER A 234 22.22 -7.45 -12.31
N SER A 235 22.24 -8.79 -12.20
CA SER A 235 21.69 -9.49 -11.03
C SER A 235 22.29 -9.02 -9.70
N PRO A 236 23.60 -8.77 -9.56
CA PRO A 236 24.19 -8.21 -8.33
C PRO A 236 23.66 -6.81 -8.01
N TYR A 237 23.44 -5.97 -9.03
CA TYR A 237 22.86 -4.65 -8.83
C TYR A 237 21.41 -4.77 -8.32
N LEU A 238 20.58 -5.60 -8.95
CA LEU A 238 19.21 -5.82 -8.52
C LEU A 238 19.14 -6.37 -7.09
N MET A 239 19.99 -7.34 -6.73
CA MET A 239 20.06 -7.87 -5.36
C MET A 239 20.33 -6.77 -4.33
N ARG A 240 21.36 -5.95 -4.59
CA ARG A 240 21.73 -4.85 -3.70
C ARG A 240 20.61 -3.83 -3.60
N LEU A 241 20.07 -3.39 -4.74
CA LEU A 241 18.99 -2.41 -4.82
C LEU A 241 17.77 -2.86 -4.02
N VAL A 242 17.31 -4.09 -4.21
CA VAL A 242 16.15 -4.64 -3.48
C VAL A 242 16.43 -4.69 -1.98
N THR A 243 17.62 -5.16 -1.58
CA THR A 243 18.00 -5.24 -0.16
C THR A 243 18.12 -3.85 0.47
N ASP A 244 18.70 -2.88 -0.24
CA ASP A 244 18.88 -1.50 0.25
C ASP A 244 17.51 -0.80 0.45
N ILE A 245 16.52 -1.07 -0.41
CA ILE A 245 15.21 -0.42 -0.34
C ILE A 245 14.30 -1.07 0.70
N CYS A 246 14.20 -2.40 0.73
CA CYS A 246 13.19 -3.07 1.55
C CYS A 246 13.76 -3.99 2.66
N GLY A 247 15.08 -4.12 2.74
CA GLY A 247 15.73 -4.99 3.74
C GLY A 247 15.58 -6.48 3.48
N SER A 248 14.91 -6.88 2.39
CA SER A 248 14.65 -8.28 2.01
C SER A 248 15.34 -8.62 0.69
N THR A 249 15.70 -9.88 0.51
CA THR A 249 16.30 -10.33 -0.75
C THR A 249 15.24 -10.59 -1.82
N VAL A 250 15.65 -10.58 -3.10
CA VAL A 250 14.78 -10.99 -4.22
C VAL A 250 14.20 -12.39 -4.00
N ASN A 251 15.01 -13.31 -3.49
CA ASN A 251 14.57 -14.68 -3.24
C ASN A 251 13.51 -14.76 -2.12
N GLU A 252 13.64 -13.95 -1.09
CA GLU A 252 12.62 -13.83 -0.03
C GLU A 252 11.30 -13.31 -0.57
N HIS A 253 11.32 -12.33 -1.47
CA HIS A 253 10.11 -11.85 -2.14
C HIS A 253 9.43 -12.95 -2.95
N VAL A 254 10.18 -13.64 -3.83
CA VAL A 254 9.64 -14.75 -4.64
C VAL A 254 9.05 -15.84 -3.76
N THR A 255 9.81 -16.28 -2.75
CA THR A 255 9.37 -17.38 -1.87
C THR A 255 8.19 -17.00 -0.99
N SER A 256 8.09 -15.75 -0.55
CA SER A 256 6.94 -15.25 0.22
C SER A 256 5.67 -15.24 -0.64
N LEU A 257 5.75 -14.75 -1.87
CA LEU A 257 4.62 -14.75 -2.80
C LEU A 257 4.16 -16.18 -3.15
N LEU A 258 5.10 -17.09 -3.43
CA LEU A 258 4.78 -18.50 -3.69
C LEU A 258 4.10 -19.15 -2.50
N TYR A 259 4.59 -18.92 -1.28
CA TYR A 259 3.98 -19.47 -0.07
C TYR A 259 2.54 -18.97 0.11
N LYS A 260 2.31 -17.66 -0.03
CA LYS A 260 0.97 -17.07 0.04
C LYS A 260 0.03 -17.64 -1.03
N GLU A 261 0.51 -17.78 -2.25
CA GLU A 261 -0.29 -18.35 -3.35
C GLU A 261 -0.64 -19.81 -3.10
N ILE A 262 0.29 -20.62 -2.56
CA ILE A 262 -0.01 -22.00 -2.16
C ILE A 262 -1.10 -22.01 -1.09
N CYS A 263 -0.98 -21.20 -0.04
CA CYS A 263 -2.01 -21.09 1.00
C CYS A 263 -3.37 -20.70 0.42
N ASN A 264 -3.39 -19.73 -0.49
CA ASN A 264 -4.61 -19.29 -1.17
C ASN A 264 -5.24 -20.41 -1.99
N LEU A 265 -4.47 -21.11 -2.80
CA LEU A 265 -4.97 -22.23 -3.62
C LEU A 265 -5.46 -23.40 -2.77
N LEU A 266 -4.77 -23.73 -1.68
CA LEU A 266 -5.19 -24.79 -0.74
C LEU A 266 -6.50 -24.45 -0.04
N SER A 267 -6.77 -23.17 0.23
CA SER A 267 -7.94 -22.72 0.99
C SER A 267 -9.15 -22.42 0.12
N HIS A 268 -8.94 -22.02 -1.15
CA HIS A 268 -10.00 -21.45 -2.00
C HIS A 268 -10.15 -22.13 -3.37
N SER A 269 -9.48 -23.26 -3.61
CA SER A 269 -9.65 -24.02 -4.83
C SER A 269 -9.82 -25.52 -4.56
N ASP A 270 -10.40 -26.24 -5.51
CA ASP A 270 -10.55 -27.70 -5.48
C ASP A 270 -9.32 -28.44 -6.08
N MET A 271 -8.22 -27.71 -6.28
CA MET A 271 -6.99 -28.26 -6.87
C MET A 271 -6.30 -29.23 -5.89
N THR A 272 -5.89 -30.34 -6.41
CA THR A 272 -5.00 -31.27 -5.69
C THR A 272 -3.61 -30.66 -5.51
N ILE A 273 -2.84 -31.13 -4.51
CA ILE A 273 -1.46 -30.67 -4.29
C ILE A 273 -0.58 -30.86 -5.54
N GLY A 274 -0.81 -31.91 -6.32
CA GLY A 274 -0.12 -32.16 -7.58
C GLY A 274 -0.47 -31.13 -8.66
N GLU A 275 -1.73 -30.73 -8.77
CA GLU A 275 -2.19 -29.71 -9.69
C GLU A 275 -1.65 -28.32 -9.29
N ILE A 276 -1.64 -28.00 -7.99
CA ILE A 276 -1.02 -26.78 -7.47
C ILE A 276 0.48 -26.75 -7.79
N ALA A 277 1.18 -27.89 -7.62
CA ALA A 277 2.59 -27.99 -7.97
C ALA A 277 2.83 -27.68 -9.46
N THR A 278 2.02 -28.25 -10.34
CA THR A 278 2.08 -27.99 -11.78
C THR A 278 1.73 -26.52 -12.11
N HIS A 279 0.68 -25.98 -11.50
CA HIS A 279 0.24 -24.61 -11.70
C HIS A 279 1.30 -23.57 -11.30
N LEU A 280 2.02 -23.84 -10.21
CA LEU A 280 3.07 -22.98 -9.69
C LEU A 280 4.48 -23.35 -10.18
N ASN A 281 4.59 -24.18 -11.24
CA ASN A 281 5.85 -24.57 -11.86
C ASN A 281 6.87 -25.20 -10.88
N PHE A 282 6.39 -26.06 -9.98
CA PHE A 282 7.26 -26.97 -9.22
C PHE A 282 7.57 -28.22 -10.06
N SER A 283 8.73 -28.81 -9.85
CA SER A 283 9.13 -30.05 -10.54
C SER A 283 8.15 -31.19 -10.32
N ASP A 284 7.63 -31.28 -9.09
CA ASP A 284 6.70 -32.33 -8.66
C ASP A 284 6.01 -31.92 -7.34
N GLN A 285 5.04 -32.73 -6.91
CA GLN A 285 4.32 -32.57 -5.66
C GLN A 285 5.24 -32.58 -4.43
N SER A 286 6.31 -33.39 -4.44
CA SER A 286 7.24 -33.51 -3.34
C SER A 286 8.04 -32.24 -3.13
N ALA A 287 8.45 -31.58 -4.23
CA ALA A 287 9.14 -30.30 -4.21
C ALA A 287 8.25 -29.19 -3.58
N LEU A 288 6.97 -29.11 -3.97
CA LEU A 288 6.01 -28.21 -3.35
C LEU A 288 5.82 -28.52 -1.86
N THR A 289 5.62 -29.78 -1.50
CA THR A 289 5.40 -30.21 -0.12
C THR A 289 6.60 -29.85 0.76
N ASN A 290 7.82 -30.08 0.28
CA ASN A 290 9.05 -29.71 0.98
C ASN A 290 9.19 -28.19 1.14
N PHE A 291 8.92 -27.43 0.08
CA PHE A 291 8.92 -25.96 0.12
C PHE A 291 7.92 -25.43 1.14
N PHE A 292 6.69 -25.95 1.13
CA PHE A 292 5.63 -25.54 2.06
C PHE A 292 5.99 -25.88 3.50
N LYS A 293 6.45 -27.13 3.74
CA LYS A 293 6.86 -27.59 5.08
C LYS A 293 8.01 -26.79 5.68
N GLN A 294 8.99 -26.39 4.86
CA GLN A 294 10.09 -25.53 5.32
C GLN A 294 9.62 -24.16 5.82
N ARG A 295 8.50 -23.66 5.29
CA ARG A 295 7.96 -22.34 5.63
C ARG A 295 6.92 -22.37 6.73
N SER A 296 6.01 -23.34 6.71
CA SER A 296 4.88 -23.45 7.66
C SER A 296 5.19 -24.33 8.86
N GLY A 297 6.19 -25.21 8.77
CA GLY A 297 6.43 -26.28 9.72
C GLY A 297 5.49 -27.50 9.57
N MET A 298 4.49 -27.39 8.69
CA MET A 298 3.44 -28.40 8.46
C MET A 298 3.42 -28.86 7.00
N THR A 299 2.75 -29.97 6.72
CA THR A 299 2.45 -30.38 5.33
C THR A 299 1.23 -29.63 4.80
N PRO A 300 1.17 -29.37 3.49
CA PRO A 300 0.01 -28.72 2.86
C PRO A 300 -1.26 -29.53 2.99
#